data_d95cf6b7ad93e1f27a3de54fa3d80a9e
#
_entry.id   d95cf6b7ad93e1f27a3de54fa3d80a9e
#
_cell.length_a   1.000
_cell.length_b   1.000
_cell.length_c   1.000
_cell.angle_alpha   90.00
_cell.angle_beta   90.00
_cell.angle_gamma   90.00
#
_symmetry.space_group_name_H-M   'P 1'
#
loop_
_entity.id
_entity.type
_entity.pdbx_description
1 polymer ?
#
loop_
_entity_poly.entity_id
_entity_poly.type
_entity_poly.pdbx_seq_one_letter_code
_entity_poly.pdbx_strand_id
1 'polypeptide(L)'
;DNNGAISVTTLDGCKALKISTELETGEYNMFIYYYDGYLRELLVSSSSVYSADSGQMIIPASDFNVAIKKNNLIKFTITDTNNDINTFYVSYKS
;
A
#
# COMPACT_ATOMS: atom_id res chain seq x y z
N ASP A 1 -19.03 5.92 -8.08
CA ASP A 1 -17.95 6.80 -8.15
C ASP A 1 -16.67 6.09 -8.51
N ASN A 2 -15.65 6.80 -8.72
CA ASN A 2 -14.48 6.27 -9.27
C ASN A 2 -13.40 6.05 -8.33
N ASN A 3 -13.62 6.29 -7.10
CA ASN A 3 -12.59 5.99 -6.12
C ASN A 3 -12.59 4.51 -5.97
N GLY A 4 -11.53 3.92 -5.99
CA GLY A 4 -11.43 2.51 -5.90
C GLY A 4 -11.76 1.99 -4.53
N ALA A 5 -11.87 0.71 -4.44
CA ALA A 5 -11.99 0.01 -3.18
C ALA A 5 -10.63 0.02 -2.49
N ILE A 6 -10.66 0.20 -1.18
CA ILE A 6 -9.46 0.22 -0.37
C ILE A 6 -9.50 -0.96 0.58
N SER A 7 -8.43 -1.72 0.65
CA SER A 7 -8.38 -2.89 1.51
C SER A 7 -6.96 -3.15 1.97
N VAL A 8 -6.83 -3.95 3.01
CA VAL A 8 -5.54 -4.49 3.43
C VAL A 8 -5.46 -5.92 2.92
N THR A 9 -4.38 -6.24 2.27
CA THR A 9 -4.20 -7.55 1.67
C THR A 9 -2.78 -8.04 1.86
N THR A 10 -2.47 -9.18 1.28
CA THR A 10 -1.12 -9.72 1.28
C THR A 10 -0.65 -9.76 -0.17
N LEU A 11 0.50 -9.17 -0.44
CA LEU A 11 1.14 -9.20 -1.73
C LEU A 11 2.45 -9.95 -1.56
N ASP A 12 2.53 -11.15 -2.14
CA ASP A 12 3.75 -11.95 -2.11
C ASP A 12 4.28 -12.07 -0.67
N GLY A 13 3.36 -12.34 0.27
CA GLY A 13 3.72 -12.50 1.68
C GLY A 13 3.84 -11.20 2.47
N CYS A 14 3.77 -10.05 1.81
CA CYS A 14 3.92 -8.75 2.47
C CYS A 14 2.56 -8.12 2.71
N LYS A 15 2.33 -7.61 3.92
CA LYS A 15 1.11 -6.89 4.21
C LYS A 15 1.09 -5.60 3.42
N ALA A 16 -0.01 -5.33 2.74
CA ALA A 16 -0.09 -4.20 1.82
C ALA A 16 -1.42 -3.50 1.91
N LEU A 17 -1.39 -2.18 1.74
CA LEU A 17 -2.58 -1.43 1.42
C LEU A 17 -2.82 -1.58 -0.07
N LYS A 18 -4.05 -1.92 -0.45
CA LYS A 18 -4.43 -2.06 -1.84
C LYS A 18 -5.51 -1.07 -2.18
N ILE A 19 -5.31 -0.33 -3.26
CA ILE A 19 -6.31 0.59 -3.77
C ILE A 19 -6.60 0.16 -5.20
N SER A 20 -7.85 -0.22 -5.46
CA SER A 20 -8.28 -0.65 -6.79
C SER A 20 -8.97 0.52 -7.46
N THR A 21 -8.64 0.78 -8.69
CA THR A 21 -9.24 1.88 -9.44
C THR A 21 -9.49 1.45 -10.88
N GLU A 22 -10.46 2.08 -11.50
CA GLU A 22 -10.81 1.79 -12.89
C GLU A 22 -10.45 2.99 -13.73
N LEU A 23 -9.63 2.77 -14.75
CA LEU A 23 -9.22 3.79 -15.69
C LEU A 23 -9.78 3.42 -17.06
N GLU A 24 -9.62 4.31 -18.04
CA GLU A 24 -10.13 4.03 -19.38
C GLU A 24 -9.51 2.78 -19.98
N THR A 25 -8.27 2.50 -19.61
CA THR A 25 -7.55 1.35 -20.17
C THR A 25 -7.74 0.08 -19.36
N GLY A 26 -8.56 0.11 -18.30
CA GLY A 26 -8.85 -1.09 -17.53
C GLY A 26 -8.74 -0.85 -16.04
N GLU A 27 -8.75 -1.96 -15.32
CA GLU A 27 -8.68 -1.93 -13.86
C GLU A 27 -7.24 -2.02 -13.42
N TYR A 28 -6.87 -1.18 -12.45
CA TYR A 28 -5.52 -1.13 -11.92
C TYR A 28 -5.55 -1.25 -10.41
N ASN A 29 -4.49 -1.77 -9.85
CA ASN A 29 -4.30 -1.85 -8.40
C ASN A 29 -3.03 -1.12 -8.03
N MET A 30 -3.12 -0.31 -6.98
CA MET A 30 -1.94 0.29 -6.38
C MET A 30 -1.73 -0.36 -5.02
N PHE A 31 -0.48 -0.76 -4.74
CA PHE A 31 -0.11 -1.37 -3.48
C PHE A 31 0.94 -0.52 -2.80
N ILE A 32 0.85 -0.42 -1.47
CA ILE A 32 1.89 0.17 -0.65
C ILE A 32 2.27 -0.87 0.39
N TYR A 33 3.56 -1.18 0.49
CA TYR A 33 4.04 -2.25 1.34
C TYR A 33 5.53 -2.10 1.60
N TYR A 34 6.03 -2.87 2.57
CA TYR A 34 7.45 -2.93 2.87
C TYR A 34 8.05 -4.19 2.25
N TYR A 35 9.18 -4.04 1.59
CA TYR A 35 9.93 -5.18 1.09
C TYR A 35 11.41 -4.84 1.00
N ASP A 36 12.24 -5.70 1.60
CA ASP A 36 13.69 -5.67 1.45
C ASP A 36 14.28 -4.28 1.69
N GLY A 37 13.98 -3.72 2.85
CA GLY A 37 14.60 -2.48 3.31
C GLY A 37 13.93 -1.20 2.87
N TYR A 38 12.81 -1.28 2.14
CA TYR A 38 12.16 -0.09 1.60
C TYR A 38 10.65 -0.17 1.67
N LEU A 39 10.03 0.97 1.95
CA LEU A 39 8.62 1.16 1.65
C LEU A 39 8.49 1.30 0.14
N ARG A 40 7.55 0.58 -0.45
CA ARG A 40 7.41 0.50 -1.90
C ARG A 40 6.00 0.81 -2.35
N GLU A 41 5.91 1.29 -3.58
CA GLU A 41 4.66 1.53 -4.26
C GLU A 41 4.66 0.75 -5.56
N LEU A 42 3.57 0.04 -5.84
CA LEU A 42 3.44 -0.73 -7.06
C LEU A 42 2.09 -0.43 -7.70
N LEU A 43 2.10 0.10 -8.91
CA LEU A 43 0.89 0.36 -9.68
C LEU A 43 0.89 -0.59 -10.87
N VAL A 44 -0.11 -1.45 -10.95
CA VAL A 44 -0.15 -2.48 -11.98
C VAL A 44 -1.57 -2.69 -12.46
N SER A 45 -1.70 -3.13 -13.70
CA SER A 45 -2.96 -3.64 -14.22
C SER A 45 -3.38 -4.85 -13.37
N SER A 46 -4.68 -5.01 -13.12
CA SER A 46 -5.15 -6.11 -12.30
C SER A 46 -4.86 -7.47 -12.92
N SER A 47 -4.57 -7.53 -14.22
CA SER A 47 -4.23 -8.78 -14.90
C SER A 47 -2.73 -9.03 -15.00
N SER A 48 -1.90 -8.14 -14.46
CA SER A 48 -0.45 -8.29 -14.57
C SER A 48 0.09 -9.30 -13.56
N VAL A 49 1.25 -9.85 -13.89
CA VAL A 49 2.00 -10.70 -12.97
C VAL A 49 3.09 -9.85 -12.34
N TYR A 50 3.24 -9.96 -11.03
CA TYR A 50 4.20 -9.14 -10.29
C TYR A 50 4.60 -9.84 -9.01
N SER A 51 5.66 -9.34 -8.38
CA SER A 51 6.12 -9.85 -7.09
C SER A 51 6.52 -8.66 -6.20
N ALA A 52 6.88 -8.96 -4.95
CA ALA A 52 7.17 -7.89 -3.99
C ALA A 52 8.32 -6.99 -4.42
N ASP A 53 9.29 -7.53 -5.17
CA ASP A 53 10.41 -6.71 -5.62
C ASP A 53 10.06 -5.86 -6.85
N SER A 54 8.86 -5.99 -7.39
CA SER A 54 8.42 -5.17 -8.53
C SER A 54 8.15 -3.72 -8.14
N GLY A 55 7.88 -3.46 -6.85
CA GLY A 55 7.50 -2.12 -6.42
C GLY A 55 8.64 -1.13 -6.47
N GLN A 56 8.28 0.12 -6.76
CA GLN A 56 9.23 1.22 -6.76
C GLN A 56 9.59 1.58 -5.32
N MET A 57 10.88 1.71 -5.03
CA MET A 57 11.35 2.10 -3.70
C MET A 57 11.03 3.56 -3.45
N ILE A 58 10.33 3.82 -2.33
CA ILE A 58 9.95 5.18 -1.98
C ILE A 58 10.94 5.75 -0.96
N ILE A 59 11.03 5.09 0.21
CA ILE A 59 11.96 5.50 1.26
C ILE A 59 12.54 4.27 1.95
N PRO A 60 13.74 4.36 2.50
CA PRO A 60 14.26 3.28 3.34
C PRO A 60 13.37 3.11 4.58
N ALA A 61 13.16 1.88 4.98
CA ALA A 61 12.35 1.57 6.15
C ALA A 61 12.77 0.22 6.68
N SER A 62 12.36 -0.09 7.90
CA SER A 62 12.59 -1.41 8.46
C SER A 62 11.30 -2.17 8.71
N ASP A 63 10.15 -1.48 8.71
CA ASP A 63 8.87 -2.15 8.87
C ASP A 63 7.74 -1.21 8.46
N PHE A 64 6.58 -1.81 8.17
CA PHE A 64 5.39 -1.07 7.75
C PHE A 64 4.17 -1.85 8.19
N ASN A 65 3.21 -1.15 8.77
CA ASN A 65 1.92 -1.73 9.08
C ASN A 65 0.83 -0.78 8.64
N VAL A 66 -0.31 -1.33 8.25
CA VAL A 66 -1.44 -0.56 7.80
C VAL A 66 -2.71 -1.21 8.30
N ALA A 67 -3.67 -0.41 8.73
CA ALA A 67 -4.96 -0.89 9.18
C ALA A 67 -6.04 0.10 8.76
N ILE A 68 -7.21 -0.43 8.42
CA ILE A 68 -8.36 0.40 8.09
C ILE A 68 -9.21 0.48 9.35
N LYS A 69 -9.46 1.71 9.81
CA LYS A 69 -10.19 1.97 11.03
C LYS A 69 -11.58 2.49 10.71
N LYS A 70 -12.39 2.69 11.74
CA LYS A 70 -13.73 3.26 11.59
C LYS A 70 -13.66 4.63 10.96
N ASN A 71 -14.75 5.06 10.39
CA ASN A 71 -14.92 6.41 9.81
C ASN A 71 -13.94 6.65 8.66
N ASN A 72 -13.64 5.60 7.92
CA ASN A 72 -12.82 5.72 6.70
C ASN A 72 -11.43 6.28 7.00
N LEU A 73 -10.85 5.84 8.11
CA LEU A 73 -9.48 6.20 8.45
C LEU A 73 -8.54 5.06 8.14
N ILE A 74 -7.42 5.38 7.52
CA ILE A 74 -6.34 4.44 7.32
C ILE A 74 -5.24 4.81 8.29
N LYS A 75 -4.82 3.86 9.11
CA LYS A 75 -3.71 4.06 10.03
C LYS A 75 -2.45 3.46 9.43
N PHE A 76 -1.43 4.28 9.28
CA PHE A 76 -0.12 3.85 8.81
C PHE A 76 0.88 3.87 9.95
N THR A 77 1.68 2.84 10.06
CA THR A 77 2.78 2.80 11.02
C THR A 77 4.04 2.44 10.25
N ILE A 78 5.00 3.34 10.23
CA ILE A 78 6.26 3.15 9.50
C ILE A 78 7.38 3.19 10.51
N THR A 79 8.21 2.15 10.51
CA THR A 79 9.42 2.11 11.31
C THR A 79 10.60 2.43 10.40
N ASP A 80 11.35 3.46 10.75
CA ASP A 80 12.48 3.86 9.90
C ASP A 80 13.71 3.02 10.23
N THR A 81 14.82 3.30 9.56
CA THR A 81 16.03 2.51 9.71
C THR A 81 16.75 2.75 11.04
N ASN A 82 16.33 3.75 11.80
CA ASN A 82 16.83 3.99 13.16
C ASN A 82 15.91 3.39 14.22
N ASN A 83 14.90 2.60 13.77
CA ASN A 83 13.90 1.98 14.64
C ASN A 83 12.95 2.97 15.30
N ASP A 84 12.87 4.17 14.79
CA ASP A 84 11.86 5.14 15.23
C ASP A 84 10.53 4.81 14.53
N ILE A 85 9.45 4.81 15.31
CA ILE A 85 8.14 4.43 14.84
C ILE A 85 7.30 5.69 14.65
N ASN A 86 6.77 5.85 13.46
CA ASN A 86 5.92 6.99 13.10
C ASN A 86 4.55 6.48 12.73
N THR A 87 3.52 7.03 13.37
CA THR A 87 2.14 6.62 13.11
C THR A 87 1.37 7.84 12.64
N PHE A 88 0.60 7.68 11.58
CA PHE A 88 -0.26 8.76 11.11
C PHE A 88 -1.51 8.17 10.47
N TYR A 89 -2.51 9.04 10.32
CA TYR A 89 -3.84 8.64 9.84
C TYR A 89 -4.20 9.44 8.61
N VAL A 90 -4.85 8.79 7.66
CA VAL A 90 -5.33 9.42 6.45
C VAL A 90 -6.80 9.09 6.30
N SER A 91 -7.63 10.11 6.09
CA SER A 91 -9.03 9.90 5.76
C SER A 91 -9.16 9.61 4.28
N TYR A 92 -10.10 8.75 3.94
CA TYR A 92 -10.39 8.52 2.53
C TYR A 92 -11.90 8.51 2.32
N LYS A 93 -12.29 8.76 1.09
CA LYS A 93 -13.69 8.68 0.68
C LYS A 93 -13.84 7.59 -0.36
N SER A 94 -14.88 6.82 -0.21
CA SER A 94 -15.19 5.77 -1.18
C SER A 94 -16.29 6.24 -2.13
#